data_1c80900f0ba99c6f68ffb54598053406
#
_entry.id   1c80900f0ba99c6f68ffb54598053406
#
_cell.length_a   1.000
_cell.length_b   1.000
_cell.length_c   1.000
_cell.angle_alpha   90.00
_cell.angle_beta   90.00
_cell.angle_gamma   90.00
#
_symmetry.space_group_name_H-M   'P 1'
#
loop_
_entity.id
_entity.type
_entity.pdbx_description
1 polymer ?
#
loop_
_entity_poly.entity_id
_entity_poly.type
_entity_poly.pdbx_seq_one_letter_code
_entity_poly.pdbx_strand_id
1 'polypeptide(L)'
;MNFPKIISTPILGMSFCIAMLWSTGIFAGNLPLDPQHVMDADACGECHKESVQAWKGSHHSTTFKDMPRSQAAADIAKKMGIKRIKSESDCLTCHFTSAMVEEKVKPIAGISCESCHGAGANWIDVHSSFGGKDDTAETETAAHREQRYATSEAAGMIRPSNLYALAANCYGCHTVPN
;
A
#
# COMPACT_ATOMS: atom_id res chain seq x y z
N MET A 1 42.98 -62.46 -36.54
CA MET A 1 42.94 -61.58 -35.39
C MET A 1 41.80 -60.61 -35.63
N ASN A 2 40.68 -60.86 -34.96
CA ASN A 2 39.47 -60.02 -35.11
C ASN A 2 39.43 -58.96 -33.99
N PHE A 3 39.39 -57.69 -34.35
CA PHE A 3 39.19 -56.61 -33.42
C PHE A 3 37.69 -56.28 -33.32
N PRO A 4 37.13 -56.13 -32.12
CA PRO A 4 35.71 -55.76 -32.00
C PRO A 4 35.50 -54.26 -32.27
N LYS A 5 34.45 -53.96 -33.03
CA LYS A 5 33.95 -52.60 -33.26
C LYS A 5 33.34 -52.02 -32.01
N ILE A 6 33.85 -50.90 -31.57
CA ILE A 6 33.27 -50.07 -30.48
C ILE A 6 32.09 -49.31 -31.07
N ILE A 7 30.89 -49.63 -30.61
CA ILE A 7 29.66 -48.90 -30.94
C ILE A 7 29.56 -47.71 -30.00
N SER A 8 29.71 -46.52 -30.56
CA SER A 8 29.52 -45.25 -29.89
C SER A 8 28.02 -44.93 -29.86
N THR A 9 27.42 -44.97 -28.69
CA THR A 9 26.07 -44.49 -28.44
C THR A 9 26.03 -42.96 -28.28
N PRO A 10 25.16 -42.20 -28.96
CA PRO A 10 25.01 -40.80 -28.73
C PRO A 10 24.23 -40.56 -27.43
N ILE A 11 24.85 -39.81 -26.53
CA ILE A 11 24.17 -39.29 -25.32
C ILE A 11 23.22 -38.19 -25.80
N LEU A 12 21.92 -38.49 -25.75
CA LEU A 12 20.85 -37.54 -25.98
C LEU A 12 20.84 -36.53 -24.80
N GLY A 13 21.38 -35.35 -25.02
CA GLY A 13 21.35 -34.26 -24.05
C GLY A 13 19.90 -33.78 -23.84
N MET A 14 19.32 -34.17 -22.72
CA MET A 14 18.00 -33.70 -22.28
C MET A 14 18.15 -32.28 -21.75
N SER A 15 17.89 -31.29 -22.61
CA SER A 15 17.88 -29.86 -22.24
C SER A 15 16.66 -29.61 -21.35
N PHE A 16 16.91 -29.48 -20.05
CA PHE A 16 15.88 -29.15 -19.07
C PHE A 16 15.60 -27.63 -19.16
N CYS A 17 14.59 -27.24 -19.96
CA CYS A 17 14.06 -25.88 -19.94
C CYS A 17 13.36 -25.65 -18.60
N ILE A 18 14.06 -25.01 -17.65
CA ILE A 18 13.44 -24.47 -16.45
C ILE A 18 12.61 -23.27 -16.89
N ALA A 19 11.33 -23.47 -17.10
CA ALA A 19 10.35 -22.39 -17.20
C ALA A 19 10.27 -21.70 -15.85
N MET A 20 10.91 -20.54 -15.71
CA MET A 20 10.67 -19.62 -14.59
C MET A 20 9.23 -19.14 -14.71
N LEU A 21 8.35 -19.74 -13.92
CA LEU A 21 7.02 -19.23 -13.64
C LEU A 21 7.24 -17.93 -12.84
N TRP A 22 7.22 -16.81 -13.53
CA TRP A 22 6.99 -15.53 -12.91
C TRP A 22 5.55 -15.54 -12.41
N SER A 23 5.38 -15.86 -11.14
CA SER A 23 4.14 -15.60 -10.43
C SER A 23 3.95 -14.10 -10.45
N THR A 24 3.12 -13.61 -11.38
CA THR A 24 2.54 -12.28 -11.25
C THR A 24 1.70 -12.29 -9.99
N GLY A 25 2.24 -11.73 -8.92
CA GLY A 25 1.49 -11.54 -7.69
C GLY A 25 0.22 -10.77 -8.02
N ILE A 26 -0.91 -11.37 -7.79
CA ILE A 26 -2.19 -10.68 -7.78
C ILE A 26 -2.06 -9.72 -6.60
N PHE A 27 -1.91 -8.43 -6.88
CA PHE A 27 -1.93 -7.39 -5.86
C PHE A 27 -3.34 -7.38 -5.24
N ALA A 28 -3.52 -8.16 -4.19
CA ALA A 28 -4.53 -7.83 -3.17
C ALA A 28 -4.14 -6.44 -2.62
N GLY A 29 -5.13 -5.59 -2.32
CA GLY A 29 -4.89 -4.23 -1.86
C GLY A 29 -3.83 -4.14 -0.75
N ASN A 30 -3.19 -2.98 -0.60
CA ASN A 30 -2.06 -2.75 0.31
C ASN A 30 -2.44 -2.70 1.81
N LEU A 31 -3.57 -3.29 2.19
CA LEU A 31 -3.98 -3.34 3.60
C LEU A 31 -3.70 -4.72 4.22
N PRO A 32 -3.27 -4.75 5.50
CA PRO A 32 -2.92 -3.59 6.34
C PRO A 32 -1.62 -2.91 5.89
N LEU A 33 -1.55 -1.59 6.06
CA LEU A 33 -0.33 -0.83 5.80
C LEU A 33 0.79 -1.28 6.76
N ASP A 34 2.05 -1.25 6.28
CA ASP A 34 3.20 -1.38 7.16
C ASP A 34 3.38 -0.10 7.98
N PRO A 35 3.18 -0.15 9.31
CA PRO A 35 3.27 1.05 10.15
C PRO A 35 4.64 1.73 10.18
N GLN A 36 5.70 1.04 9.76
CA GLN A 36 7.05 1.61 9.67
C GLN A 36 7.19 2.58 8.50
N HIS A 37 6.34 2.43 7.48
CA HIS A 37 6.39 3.24 6.27
C HIS A 37 5.23 4.23 6.16
N VAL A 38 4.35 4.26 7.17
CA VAL A 38 3.27 5.26 7.24
C VAL A 38 3.83 6.59 7.73
N MET A 39 3.48 7.64 7.01
CA MET A 39 3.75 9.03 7.36
C MET A 39 2.53 9.65 8.06
N ASP A 40 2.39 10.96 8.01
CA ASP A 40 1.18 11.65 8.45
C ASP A 40 0.52 12.32 7.23
N ALA A 41 -0.79 12.52 7.30
CA ALA A 41 -1.54 13.27 6.28
C ALA A 41 -1.01 14.70 6.07
N ASP A 42 -0.38 15.28 7.08
CA ASP A 42 0.23 16.61 6.97
C ASP A 42 1.43 16.62 6.01
N ALA A 43 2.19 15.53 5.90
CA ALA A 43 3.26 15.40 4.90
C ALA A 43 2.70 15.47 3.46
N CYS A 44 1.54 14.83 3.20
CA CYS A 44 0.84 14.97 1.92
C CYS A 44 0.33 16.40 1.71
N GLY A 45 -0.06 17.06 2.79
CA GLY A 45 -0.62 18.41 2.81
C GLY A 45 0.37 19.51 2.41
N GLU A 46 1.66 19.27 2.44
CA GLU A 46 2.66 20.23 1.96
C GLU A 46 2.41 20.60 0.49
N CYS A 47 2.02 19.64 -0.34
CA CYS A 47 1.71 19.85 -1.76
C CYS A 47 0.19 19.73 -2.05
N HIS A 48 -0.54 18.85 -1.40
CA HIS A 48 -1.96 18.54 -1.64
C HIS A 48 -2.92 19.21 -0.65
N LYS A 49 -2.75 20.50 -0.40
CA LYS A 49 -3.49 21.27 0.63
C LYS A 49 -5.01 21.14 0.52
N GLU A 50 -5.56 21.27 -0.69
CA GLU A 50 -7.00 21.19 -0.92
C GLU A 50 -7.55 19.79 -0.65
N SER A 51 -6.81 18.74 -1.05
CA SER A 51 -7.20 17.36 -0.82
C SER A 51 -7.21 17.02 0.68
N VAL A 52 -6.19 17.47 1.42
CA VAL A 52 -6.14 17.30 2.87
C VAL A 52 -7.25 18.07 3.56
N GLN A 53 -7.57 19.28 3.11
CA GLN A 53 -8.70 20.05 3.65
C GLN A 53 -10.04 19.36 3.42
N ALA A 54 -10.26 18.80 2.24
CA ALA A 54 -11.46 18.03 1.93
C ALA A 54 -11.54 16.76 2.79
N TRP A 55 -10.42 16.04 2.93
CA TRP A 55 -10.34 14.85 3.77
C TRP A 55 -10.64 15.15 5.24
N LYS A 56 -10.14 16.25 5.80
CA LYS A 56 -10.39 16.66 7.20
C LYS A 56 -11.88 16.79 7.53
N GLY A 57 -12.72 17.11 6.54
CA GLY A 57 -14.19 17.16 6.68
C GLY A 57 -14.89 15.82 6.45
N SER A 58 -14.19 14.77 6.08
CA SER A 58 -14.78 13.47 5.72
C SER A 58 -15.06 12.59 6.94
N HIS A 59 -15.97 11.63 6.77
CA HIS A 59 -16.22 10.60 7.78
C HIS A 59 -14.98 9.77 8.09
N HIS A 60 -14.15 9.47 7.09
CA HIS A 60 -12.89 8.74 7.26
C HIS A 60 -11.94 9.47 8.23
N SER A 61 -11.80 10.79 8.10
CA SER A 61 -10.96 11.59 9.01
C SER A 61 -11.53 11.63 10.41
N THR A 62 -12.83 11.90 10.55
CA THR A 62 -13.47 12.09 11.87
C THR A 62 -13.55 10.83 12.70
N THR A 63 -13.46 9.64 12.08
CA THR A 63 -13.44 8.33 12.75
C THR A 63 -12.41 8.29 13.89
N PHE A 64 -11.25 8.92 13.72
CA PHE A 64 -10.22 8.98 14.76
C PHE A 64 -10.70 9.55 16.09
N LYS A 65 -11.56 10.55 16.00
CA LYS A 65 -12.08 11.26 17.17
C LYS A 65 -13.43 10.69 17.61
N ASP A 66 -14.29 10.36 16.66
CA ASP A 66 -15.71 10.11 16.92
C ASP A 66 -15.97 8.66 17.31
N MET A 67 -15.32 7.70 16.63
CA MET A 67 -15.55 6.28 16.91
C MET A 67 -15.29 5.88 18.36
N PRO A 68 -14.16 6.25 19.01
CA PRO A 68 -13.93 5.88 20.41
C PRO A 68 -14.89 6.52 21.42
N ARG A 69 -15.68 7.50 20.98
CA ARG A 69 -16.70 8.18 21.80
C ARG A 69 -18.12 7.72 21.46
N SER A 70 -18.28 6.91 20.42
CA SER A 70 -19.57 6.41 19.98
C SER A 70 -20.08 5.32 20.92
N GLN A 71 -21.35 5.43 21.35
CA GLN A 71 -21.99 4.39 22.15
C GLN A 71 -22.10 3.07 21.38
N ALA A 72 -22.42 3.13 20.08
CA ALA A 72 -22.48 1.94 19.23
C ALA A 72 -21.14 1.21 19.18
N ALA A 73 -20.04 1.94 19.01
CA ALA A 73 -18.69 1.33 19.01
C ALA A 73 -18.34 0.75 20.40
N ALA A 74 -18.73 1.41 21.50
CA ALA A 74 -18.52 0.90 22.83
C ALA A 74 -19.31 -0.40 23.09
N ASP A 75 -20.54 -0.50 22.59
CA ASP A 75 -21.39 -1.69 22.72
C ASP A 75 -20.82 -2.87 21.93
N ILE A 76 -20.30 -2.63 20.73
CA ILE A 76 -19.59 -3.63 19.92
C ILE A 76 -18.31 -4.08 20.63
N ALA A 77 -17.47 -3.15 21.05
CA ALA A 77 -16.25 -3.44 21.77
C ALA A 77 -16.51 -4.29 23.03
N LYS A 78 -17.56 -3.96 23.79
CA LYS A 78 -17.97 -4.73 24.96
C LYS A 78 -18.36 -6.16 24.60
N LYS A 79 -19.13 -6.37 23.53
CA LYS A 79 -19.53 -7.72 23.06
C LYS A 79 -18.30 -8.54 22.60
N MET A 80 -17.28 -7.90 22.05
CA MET A 80 -16.04 -8.52 21.63
C MET A 80 -15.01 -8.68 22.76
N GLY A 81 -15.30 -8.21 23.98
CA GLY A 81 -14.35 -8.23 25.09
C GLY A 81 -13.21 -7.23 24.97
N ILE A 82 -13.33 -6.25 24.08
CA ILE A 82 -12.33 -5.22 23.80
C ILE A 82 -12.43 -4.09 24.83
N LYS A 83 -11.32 -3.78 25.49
CA LYS A 83 -11.28 -2.71 26.49
C LYS A 83 -11.02 -1.33 25.90
N ARG A 84 -10.23 -1.23 24.84
CA ARG A 84 -9.81 0.04 24.22
C ARG A 84 -9.73 -0.09 22.70
N ILE A 85 -10.66 0.52 22.00
CA ILE A 85 -10.80 0.46 20.54
C ILE A 85 -9.50 0.82 19.82
N LYS A 86 -8.82 1.87 20.25
CA LYS A 86 -7.54 2.34 19.66
C LYS A 86 -6.31 1.47 20.01
N SER A 87 -6.50 0.35 20.64
CA SER A 87 -5.38 -0.55 21.03
C SER A 87 -5.57 -1.97 20.50
N GLU A 88 -6.68 -2.23 19.81
CA GLU A 88 -7.03 -3.56 19.34
C GLU A 88 -6.89 -3.67 17.81
N SER A 89 -6.11 -4.65 17.38
CA SER A 89 -5.77 -4.88 15.97
C SER A 89 -7.00 -5.00 15.06
N ASP A 90 -8.04 -5.67 15.55
CA ASP A 90 -9.28 -5.91 14.79
C ASP A 90 -10.02 -4.62 14.40
N CYS A 91 -9.86 -3.56 15.22
CA CYS A 91 -10.45 -2.25 14.91
C CYS A 91 -9.50 -1.37 14.07
N LEU A 92 -8.18 -1.51 14.29
CA LEU A 92 -7.20 -0.57 13.75
C LEU A 92 -7.15 -0.60 12.23
N THR A 93 -7.13 -1.77 11.62
CA THR A 93 -6.94 -1.93 10.16
C THR A 93 -8.00 -1.20 9.34
N CYS A 94 -9.26 -1.23 9.78
CA CYS A 94 -10.39 -0.69 9.03
C CYS A 94 -10.86 0.70 9.49
N HIS A 95 -10.45 1.14 10.67
CA HIS A 95 -10.96 2.38 11.25
C HIS A 95 -9.88 3.42 11.53
N PHE A 96 -8.60 3.05 11.46
CA PHE A 96 -7.51 3.96 11.77
C PHE A 96 -6.31 3.73 10.86
N THR A 97 -5.60 4.81 10.59
CA THR A 97 -4.25 4.75 10.04
C THR A 97 -3.27 4.70 11.21
N SER A 98 -2.43 3.67 11.23
CA SER A 98 -1.47 3.44 12.30
C SER A 98 -0.04 3.60 11.80
N ALA A 99 0.81 4.20 12.62
CA ALA A 99 2.23 4.38 12.35
C ALA A 99 3.10 3.90 13.52
N MET A 100 4.39 3.77 13.27
CA MET A 100 5.37 3.52 14.32
C MET A 100 5.66 4.82 15.08
N VAL A 101 5.30 4.86 16.36
CA VAL A 101 5.54 6.00 17.25
C VAL A 101 6.23 5.49 18.51
N GLU A 102 7.45 5.95 18.78
CA GLU A 102 8.25 5.50 19.95
C GLU A 102 8.31 3.95 20.02
N GLU A 103 8.72 3.31 18.93
CA GLU A 103 8.86 1.86 18.80
C GLU A 103 7.57 1.04 19.02
N LYS A 104 6.42 1.69 18.98
CA LYS A 104 5.11 1.07 19.13
C LYS A 104 4.18 1.45 18.00
N VAL A 105 3.40 0.52 17.54
CA VAL A 105 2.32 0.80 16.58
C VAL A 105 1.22 1.56 17.32
N LYS A 106 0.94 2.78 16.86
CA LYS A 106 -0.13 3.64 17.41
C LYS A 106 -1.01 4.18 16.29
N PRO A 107 -2.33 4.24 16.48
CA PRO A 107 -3.21 4.94 15.55
C PRO A 107 -2.93 6.44 15.62
N ILE A 108 -2.63 7.05 14.48
CA ILE A 108 -2.29 8.46 14.35
C ILE A 108 -3.41 9.29 13.71
N ALA A 109 -4.24 8.65 12.90
CA ALA A 109 -5.36 9.30 12.21
C ALA A 109 -6.54 8.33 12.03
N GLY A 110 -7.68 8.83 11.57
CA GLY A 110 -8.71 8.01 10.93
C GLY A 110 -8.18 7.41 9.63
N ILE A 111 -9.04 6.93 8.77
CA ILE A 111 -8.60 6.43 7.46
C ILE A 111 -8.06 7.61 6.66
N SER A 112 -6.73 7.63 6.46
CA SER A 112 -6.01 8.75 5.84
C SER A 112 -5.67 8.47 4.37
N CYS A 113 -4.93 9.40 3.76
CA CYS A 113 -4.46 9.32 2.38
C CYS A 113 -3.79 7.97 2.08
N GLU A 114 -2.92 7.52 2.97
CA GLU A 114 -2.12 6.32 2.79
C GLU A 114 -2.94 5.03 2.83
N SER A 115 -4.06 5.01 3.55
CA SER A 115 -4.97 3.86 3.54
C SER A 115 -5.56 3.58 2.15
N CYS A 116 -5.62 4.60 1.29
CA CYS A 116 -6.06 4.47 -0.10
C CYS A 116 -4.89 4.43 -1.08
N HIS A 117 -3.82 5.20 -0.81
CA HIS A 117 -2.73 5.44 -1.75
C HIS A 117 -1.44 4.65 -1.46
N GLY A 118 -1.41 3.85 -0.39
CA GLY A 118 -0.24 3.11 0.05
C GLY A 118 0.66 3.92 0.98
N ALA A 119 1.49 3.23 1.78
CA ALA A 119 2.38 3.84 2.78
C ALA A 119 3.40 4.78 2.12
N GLY A 120 3.39 6.04 2.51
CA GLY A 120 4.03 7.15 1.81
C GLY A 120 5.55 7.13 1.81
N ALA A 121 6.17 6.68 2.90
CA ALA A 121 7.62 6.75 3.07
C ALA A 121 8.41 5.98 2.00
N ASN A 122 7.79 5.00 1.36
CA ASN A 122 8.45 4.22 0.32
C ASN A 122 8.53 4.93 -1.03
N TRP A 123 7.68 5.91 -1.30
CA TRP A 123 7.53 6.47 -2.64
C TRP A 123 7.45 8.00 -2.69
N ILE A 124 7.34 8.70 -1.56
CA ILE A 124 7.09 10.14 -1.56
C ILE A 124 8.22 10.95 -2.22
N ASP A 125 9.46 10.56 -2.00
CA ASP A 125 10.62 11.24 -2.59
C ASP A 125 10.64 11.12 -4.11
N VAL A 126 10.34 9.93 -4.63
CA VAL A 126 10.22 9.72 -6.08
C VAL A 126 9.00 10.45 -6.62
N HIS A 127 7.87 10.35 -5.94
CA HIS A 127 6.62 10.99 -6.35
C HIS A 127 6.75 12.52 -6.48
N SER A 128 7.52 13.15 -5.61
CA SER A 128 7.74 14.60 -5.59
C SER A 128 8.93 15.09 -6.41
N SER A 129 9.67 14.19 -7.06
CA SER A 129 10.83 14.53 -7.89
C SER A 129 10.42 14.74 -9.33
N PHE A 130 10.53 15.97 -9.86
CA PHE A 130 10.12 16.33 -11.23
C PHE A 130 11.26 16.31 -12.25
N GLY A 131 12.46 15.85 -11.85
CA GLY A 131 13.64 15.72 -12.73
C GLY A 131 14.80 16.58 -12.27
N GLY A 132 14.86 17.84 -12.65
CA GLY A 132 15.89 18.78 -12.23
C GLY A 132 15.55 19.56 -10.97
N LYS A 133 16.53 20.29 -10.44
CA LYS A 133 16.39 21.09 -9.21
C LYS A 133 15.27 22.14 -9.30
N ASP A 134 15.09 22.70 -10.48
CA ASP A 134 14.13 23.78 -10.72
C ASP A 134 12.90 23.30 -11.52
N ASP A 135 12.79 21.98 -11.76
CA ASP A 135 11.65 21.40 -12.46
C ASP A 135 10.41 21.33 -11.55
N THR A 136 9.26 21.57 -12.15
CA THR A 136 7.94 21.49 -11.51
C THR A 136 7.07 20.49 -12.27
N ALA A 137 5.88 20.23 -11.77
CA ALA A 137 4.91 19.35 -12.45
C ALA A 137 4.56 19.86 -13.87
N GLU A 138 4.63 21.18 -14.10
CA GLU A 138 4.34 21.83 -15.40
C GLU A 138 5.52 21.73 -16.37
N THR A 139 6.76 21.74 -15.87
CA THR A 139 7.97 21.69 -16.70
C THR A 139 8.52 20.29 -16.89
N GLU A 140 8.04 19.33 -16.11
CA GLU A 140 8.46 17.92 -16.19
C GLU A 140 8.23 17.33 -17.59
N THR A 141 9.25 16.67 -18.14
CA THR A 141 9.10 15.96 -19.42
C THR A 141 8.15 14.78 -19.32
N ALA A 142 7.45 14.45 -20.41
CA ALA A 142 6.54 13.30 -20.43
C ALA A 142 7.25 11.97 -20.11
N ALA A 143 8.47 11.77 -20.62
CA ALA A 143 9.25 10.55 -20.36
C ALA A 143 9.64 10.43 -18.87
N HIS A 144 10.07 11.53 -18.24
CA HIS A 144 10.39 11.53 -16.82
C HIS A 144 9.15 11.26 -15.97
N ARG A 145 8.04 11.90 -16.30
CA ARG A 145 6.74 11.69 -15.61
C ARG A 145 6.29 10.25 -15.65
N GLU A 146 6.38 9.60 -16.80
CA GLU A 146 6.01 8.18 -16.93
C GLU A 146 6.89 7.29 -16.08
N GLN A 147 8.21 7.51 -16.09
CA GLN A 147 9.14 6.78 -15.25
C GLN A 147 8.90 7.02 -13.76
N ARG A 148 8.68 8.27 -13.36
CA ARG A 148 8.36 8.64 -11.97
C ARG A 148 7.11 7.94 -11.48
N TYR A 149 6.06 7.89 -12.29
CA TYR A 149 4.85 7.17 -11.97
C TYR A 149 5.08 5.67 -11.82
N ALA A 150 5.75 5.04 -12.79
CA ALA A 150 6.06 3.62 -12.75
C ALA A 150 6.89 3.24 -11.51
N THR A 151 7.88 4.08 -11.17
CA THR A 151 8.75 3.86 -10.01
C THR A 151 7.97 4.01 -8.70
N SER A 152 7.10 5.03 -8.59
CA SER A 152 6.26 5.24 -7.40
C SER A 152 5.26 4.09 -7.21
N GLU A 153 4.63 3.62 -8.30
CA GLU A 153 3.72 2.47 -8.27
C GLU A 153 4.46 1.18 -7.87
N ALA A 154 5.65 0.96 -8.39
CA ALA A 154 6.49 -0.19 -8.01
C ALA A 154 6.90 -0.14 -6.53
N ALA A 155 7.01 1.05 -5.94
CA ALA A 155 7.27 1.27 -4.52
C ALA A 155 5.98 1.22 -3.64
N GLY A 156 4.84 0.90 -4.22
CA GLY A 156 3.58 0.68 -3.50
C GLY A 156 2.59 1.83 -3.54
N MET A 157 2.85 2.90 -4.33
CA MET A 157 1.88 3.95 -4.54
C MET A 157 0.68 3.45 -5.36
N ILE A 158 -0.53 3.73 -4.89
CA ILE A 158 -1.75 3.52 -5.65
C ILE A 158 -2.20 4.87 -6.22
N ARG A 159 -2.12 5.01 -7.54
CA ARG A 159 -2.53 6.23 -8.22
C ARG A 159 -4.05 6.34 -8.33
N PRO A 160 -4.61 7.57 -8.28
CA PRO A 160 -6.04 7.81 -8.49
C PRO A 160 -6.58 7.31 -9.84
N SER A 161 -5.72 7.22 -10.86
CA SER A 161 -6.08 6.68 -12.19
C SER A 161 -6.19 5.16 -12.22
N ASN A 162 -5.62 4.45 -11.24
CA ASN A 162 -5.75 3.00 -11.11
C ASN A 162 -6.98 2.65 -10.27
N LEU A 163 -8.16 2.77 -10.88
CA LEU A 163 -9.44 2.56 -10.21
C LEU A 163 -9.60 1.14 -9.65
N TYR A 164 -8.98 0.15 -10.29
CA TYR A 164 -9.03 -1.23 -9.79
C TYR A 164 -8.27 -1.38 -8.47
N ALA A 165 -7.06 -0.86 -8.38
CA ALA A 165 -6.27 -0.92 -7.16
C ALA A 165 -6.90 -0.11 -6.03
N LEU A 166 -7.46 1.07 -6.33
CA LEU A 166 -8.23 1.86 -5.36
C LEU A 166 -9.46 1.09 -4.85
N ALA A 167 -10.25 0.50 -5.75
CA ALA A 167 -11.42 -0.29 -5.36
C ALA A 167 -11.02 -1.50 -4.51
N ALA A 168 -9.93 -2.19 -4.83
CA ALA A 168 -9.41 -3.28 -4.01
C ALA A 168 -9.10 -2.83 -2.58
N ASN A 169 -8.50 -1.65 -2.41
CA ASN A 169 -8.27 -1.08 -1.07
C ASN A 169 -9.58 -0.73 -0.33
N CYS A 170 -10.56 -0.16 -1.03
CA CYS A 170 -11.87 0.10 -0.42
C CYS A 170 -12.50 -1.20 0.09
N TYR A 171 -12.45 -2.25 -0.71
CA TYR A 171 -12.99 -3.57 -0.35
C TYR A 171 -12.23 -4.23 0.81
N GLY A 172 -11.00 -3.89 1.06
CA GLY A 172 -10.25 -4.35 2.24
C GLY A 172 -10.93 -4.02 3.57
N CYS A 173 -11.73 -2.95 3.61
CA CYS A 173 -12.47 -2.52 4.80
C CYS A 173 -14.00 -2.62 4.65
N HIS A 174 -14.54 -2.45 3.42
CA HIS A 174 -15.97 -2.35 3.15
C HIS A 174 -16.65 -3.66 2.76
N THR A 175 -15.90 -4.73 2.58
CA THR A 175 -16.43 -6.08 2.42
C THR A 175 -16.11 -6.91 3.65
N VAL A 176 -16.89 -6.72 4.71
CA VAL A 176 -16.81 -7.64 5.85
C VAL A 176 -17.53 -8.92 5.45
N PRO A 177 -16.87 -10.08 5.47
CA PRO A 177 -17.59 -11.35 5.26
C PRO A 177 -18.68 -11.50 6.33
N ASN A 178 -19.89 -11.86 5.91
CA ASN A 178 -20.99 -12.21 6.80
C ASN A 178 -20.67 -13.49 7.56
#